data_fea866fe400cdaca916b2c7127167eba
#
_entry.id   fea866fe400cdaca916b2c7127167eba
#
_cell.length_a   1.000
_cell.length_b   1.000
_cell.length_c   1.000
_cell.angle_alpha   90.00
_cell.angle_beta   90.00
_cell.angle_gamma   90.00
#
_symmetry.space_group_name_H-M   'P 1'
#
loop_
_entity.id
_entity.type
_entity.pdbx_description
1 polymer ?
#
loop_
_entity_poly.entity_id
_entity_poly.type
_entity_poly.pdbx_seq_one_letter_code
_entity_poly.pdbx_strand_id
1 'polypeptide(L)'
;DVGDLKDKSFNQGTYDGVKLYANANSKSYKYYKPANGDKATDDDRYDAMKAAVDNGAEVVVAAGFLQAAALQKAATEFTDTKFVFIDGSPVDGLTNLAAISFREEQCGYLAGYAAVMEGYTKLGFCGGGGGTNDACCRYGYGYVQGAEAAAAEKNVNVEMNYTWKYGESFQPSAELQTLASGWYKNGTEVIFSCGGSIFDSITAAASANDAAVIGFDVGQS
;
A
#
# COMPACT_ATOMS: atom_id res chain seq x y z
N ASP A 1 -0.25 -0.49 -10.69
CA ASP A 1 -0.84 -1.49 -9.82
C ASP A 1 -2.37 -1.48 -9.97
N VAL A 2 -3.14 -1.76 -8.94
CA VAL A 2 -4.60 -1.56 -8.94
C VAL A 2 -4.95 -0.14 -8.48
N GLY A 3 -6.12 0.38 -8.88
CA GLY A 3 -6.59 1.71 -8.52
C GLY A 3 -6.21 2.79 -9.52
N ASP A 4 -6.47 4.02 -9.11
CA ASP A 4 -6.22 5.20 -9.92
C ASP A 4 -4.97 5.95 -9.47
N LEU A 5 -4.45 6.80 -10.38
CA LEU A 5 -3.29 7.64 -10.10
C LEU A 5 -3.51 8.64 -8.94
N LYS A 6 -4.76 9.00 -8.67
CA LYS A 6 -5.16 9.92 -7.60
C LYS A 6 -5.82 9.19 -6.43
N ASP A 7 -5.20 8.11 -5.99
CA ASP A 7 -5.71 7.26 -4.91
C ASP A 7 -5.42 7.79 -3.49
N LYS A 8 -4.76 8.94 -3.37
CA LYS A 8 -4.24 9.50 -2.11
C LYS A 8 -3.37 8.50 -1.33
N SER A 9 -2.71 7.61 -2.04
CA SER A 9 -1.98 6.49 -1.50
C SER A 9 -0.75 6.17 -2.37
N PHE A 10 -0.44 4.90 -2.52
CA PHE A 10 0.75 4.33 -3.12
C PHE A 10 0.99 4.76 -4.58
N ASN A 11 -0.05 4.71 -5.45
CA ASN A 11 0.10 5.08 -6.85
C ASN A 11 0.37 6.57 -7.01
N GLN A 12 -0.37 7.42 -6.28
CA GLN A 12 -0.14 8.86 -6.28
C GLN A 12 1.25 9.20 -5.74
N GLY A 13 1.66 8.64 -4.61
CA GLY A 13 2.96 8.87 -3.99
C GLY A 13 4.11 8.50 -4.93
N THR A 14 4.02 7.36 -5.62
CA THR A 14 5.01 6.94 -6.62
C THR A 14 5.09 7.92 -7.79
N TYR A 15 3.94 8.32 -8.34
CA TYR A 15 3.89 9.28 -9.44
C TYR A 15 4.45 10.66 -9.05
N ASP A 16 4.09 11.15 -7.87
CA ASP A 16 4.57 12.44 -7.37
C ASP A 16 6.09 12.40 -7.13
N GLY A 17 6.63 11.29 -6.66
CA GLY A 17 8.07 11.07 -6.54
C GLY A 17 8.79 11.12 -7.89
N VAL A 18 8.25 10.43 -8.92
CA VAL A 18 8.80 10.50 -10.30
C VAL A 18 8.75 11.92 -10.83
N LYS A 19 7.63 12.63 -10.66
CA LYS A 19 7.45 14.01 -11.06
C LYS A 19 8.45 14.95 -10.38
N LEU A 20 8.63 14.79 -9.07
CA LEU A 20 9.58 15.59 -8.29
C LEU A 20 11.01 15.41 -8.81
N TYR A 21 11.43 14.15 -9.00
CA TYR A 21 12.75 13.84 -9.55
C TYR A 21 12.94 14.41 -10.96
N ALA A 22 11.97 14.20 -11.85
CA ALA A 22 12.05 14.67 -13.22
C ALA A 22 12.16 16.20 -13.30
N ASN A 23 11.34 16.93 -12.55
CA ASN A 23 11.39 18.38 -12.49
C ASN A 23 12.75 18.89 -11.95
N ALA A 24 13.26 18.28 -10.87
CA ALA A 24 14.55 18.66 -10.29
C ALA A 24 15.75 18.41 -11.22
N ASN A 25 15.63 17.45 -12.14
CA ASN A 25 16.69 17.03 -13.06
C ASN A 25 16.45 17.45 -14.52
N SER A 26 15.47 18.30 -14.79
CA SER A 26 15.09 18.75 -16.13
C SER A 26 14.80 17.59 -17.09
N LYS A 27 14.14 16.55 -16.59
CA LYS A 27 13.71 15.37 -17.36
C LYS A 27 12.22 15.46 -17.67
N SER A 28 11.82 14.87 -18.79
CA SER A 28 10.40 14.63 -19.10
C SER A 28 9.90 13.35 -18.40
N TYR A 29 8.61 13.29 -18.13
CA TYR A 29 7.96 12.10 -17.60
C TYR A 29 6.59 11.92 -18.24
N LYS A 30 6.13 10.68 -18.31
CA LYS A 30 4.81 10.34 -18.83
C LYS A 30 4.25 9.11 -18.11
N TYR A 31 2.97 9.13 -17.83
CA TYR A 31 2.25 8.01 -17.23
C TYR A 31 1.68 7.10 -18.32
N TYR A 32 1.85 5.80 -18.15
CA TYR A 32 1.28 4.74 -18.99
C TYR A 32 0.41 3.84 -18.13
N LYS A 33 -0.92 3.88 -18.37
CA LYS A 33 -1.86 3.03 -17.67
C LYS A 33 -2.04 1.73 -18.45
N PRO A 34 -1.92 0.56 -17.81
CA PRO A 34 -2.27 -0.71 -18.43
C PRO A 34 -3.73 -0.73 -18.90
N ALA A 35 -4.00 -1.44 -19.98
CA ALA A 35 -5.37 -1.72 -20.41
C ALA A 35 -6.11 -2.48 -19.30
N ASN A 36 -7.44 -2.45 -19.34
CA ASN A 36 -8.33 -3.16 -18.41
C ASN A 36 -8.25 -2.72 -16.93
N GLY A 37 -7.47 -1.68 -16.58
CA GLY A 37 -7.43 -1.09 -15.24
C GLY A 37 -7.16 -2.13 -14.15
N ASP A 38 -8.05 -2.26 -13.17
CA ASP A 38 -7.92 -3.19 -12.04
C ASP A 38 -8.00 -4.68 -12.45
N LYS A 39 -8.46 -4.95 -13.68
CA LYS A 39 -8.50 -6.29 -14.28
C LYS A 39 -7.35 -6.53 -15.27
N ALA A 40 -6.33 -5.66 -15.26
CA ALA A 40 -5.18 -5.81 -16.14
C ALA A 40 -4.50 -7.16 -15.93
N THR A 41 -4.15 -7.80 -17.02
CA THR A 41 -3.32 -9.01 -17.06
C THR A 41 -1.84 -8.63 -17.03
N ASP A 42 -0.95 -9.62 -16.88
CA ASP A 42 0.49 -9.39 -16.99
C ASP A 42 0.87 -8.90 -18.41
N ASP A 43 0.18 -9.36 -19.44
CA ASP A 43 0.39 -8.88 -20.81
C ASP A 43 -0.07 -7.42 -20.96
N ASP A 44 -1.19 -7.00 -20.38
CA ASP A 44 -1.62 -5.59 -20.39
C ASP A 44 -0.59 -4.67 -19.71
N ARG A 45 0.01 -5.14 -18.60
CA ARG A 45 1.06 -4.41 -17.89
C ARG A 45 2.35 -4.35 -18.69
N TYR A 46 2.73 -5.47 -19.30
CA TYR A 46 3.88 -5.53 -20.19
C TYR A 46 3.72 -4.59 -21.39
N ASP A 47 2.56 -4.58 -22.05
CA ASP A 47 2.28 -3.73 -23.20
C ASP A 47 2.38 -2.24 -22.84
N ALA A 48 1.95 -1.85 -21.63
CA ALA A 48 2.13 -0.49 -21.13
C ALA A 48 3.62 -0.13 -20.95
N MET A 49 4.43 -1.05 -20.42
CA MET A 49 5.89 -0.86 -20.28
C MET A 49 6.56 -0.79 -21.64
N LYS A 50 6.20 -1.70 -22.55
CA LYS A 50 6.69 -1.70 -23.94
C LYS A 50 6.37 -0.39 -24.65
N ALA A 51 5.13 0.10 -24.51
CA ALA A 51 4.73 1.39 -25.09
C ALA A 51 5.55 2.56 -24.54
N ALA A 52 5.95 2.51 -23.26
CA ALA A 52 6.85 3.52 -22.69
C ALA A 52 8.24 3.46 -23.36
N VAL A 53 8.82 2.28 -23.50
CA VAL A 53 10.11 2.06 -24.15
C VAL A 53 10.09 2.48 -25.62
N ASP A 54 9.07 2.06 -26.37
CA ASP A 54 8.87 2.41 -27.79
C ASP A 54 8.74 3.95 -27.98
N ASN A 55 8.26 4.67 -26.98
CA ASN A 55 8.19 6.14 -26.96
C ASN A 55 9.46 6.80 -26.39
N GLY A 56 10.54 6.06 -26.22
CA GLY A 56 11.85 6.57 -25.85
C GLY A 56 12.10 6.73 -24.36
N ALA A 57 11.38 5.99 -23.52
CA ALA A 57 11.68 6.00 -22.08
C ALA A 57 13.05 5.38 -21.80
N GLU A 58 13.95 6.13 -21.17
CA GLU A 58 15.24 5.64 -20.67
C GLU A 58 15.09 4.90 -19.35
N VAL A 59 14.07 5.28 -18.55
CA VAL A 59 13.74 4.68 -17.26
C VAL A 59 12.26 4.42 -17.18
N VAL A 60 11.88 3.20 -16.81
CA VAL A 60 10.49 2.80 -16.50
C VAL A 60 10.36 2.54 -15.02
N VAL A 61 9.47 3.27 -14.34
CA VAL A 61 9.14 3.06 -12.92
C VAL A 61 7.82 2.30 -12.83
N ALA A 62 7.86 1.12 -12.24
CA ALA A 62 6.70 0.27 -12.02
C ALA A 62 6.40 0.17 -10.53
N ALA A 63 5.15 0.43 -10.16
CA ALA A 63 4.69 0.46 -8.78
C ALA A 63 3.79 -0.74 -8.47
N GLY A 64 4.11 -1.44 -7.39
CA GLY A 64 3.28 -2.50 -6.83
C GLY A 64 3.59 -3.91 -7.34
N PHE A 65 3.37 -4.87 -6.46
CA PHE A 65 3.76 -6.26 -6.60
C PHE A 65 3.15 -6.96 -7.83
N LEU A 66 1.97 -6.53 -8.30
CA LEU A 66 1.34 -7.08 -9.51
C LEU A 66 2.10 -6.76 -10.81
N GLN A 67 3.09 -5.88 -10.75
CA GLN A 67 3.93 -5.57 -11.91
C GLN A 67 5.06 -6.61 -12.12
N ALA A 68 5.32 -7.48 -11.17
CA ALA A 68 6.52 -8.32 -11.12
C ALA A 68 6.76 -9.15 -12.39
N ALA A 69 5.78 -9.91 -12.86
CA ALA A 69 5.93 -10.77 -14.04
C ALA A 69 6.15 -9.96 -15.33
N ALA A 70 5.34 -8.91 -15.51
CA ALA A 70 5.46 -8.02 -16.65
C ALA A 70 6.80 -7.26 -16.67
N LEU A 71 7.24 -6.80 -15.50
CA LEU A 71 8.51 -6.09 -15.33
C LEU A 71 9.71 -6.98 -15.61
N GLN A 72 9.69 -8.22 -15.13
CA GLN A 72 10.74 -9.20 -15.41
C GLN A 72 10.84 -9.47 -16.92
N LYS A 73 9.70 -9.66 -17.60
CA LYS A 73 9.64 -9.85 -19.06
C LYS A 73 10.21 -8.63 -19.80
N ALA A 74 9.76 -7.43 -19.43
CA ALA A 74 10.21 -6.18 -20.06
C ALA A 74 11.70 -5.91 -19.81
N ALA A 75 12.20 -6.07 -18.60
CA ALA A 75 13.62 -5.85 -18.27
C ALA A 75 14.54 -6.88 -18.95
N THR A 76 14.05 -8.10 -19.19
CA THR A 76 14.79 -9.12 -19.96
C THR A 76 14.89 -8.76 -21.44
N GLU A 77 13.82 -8.21 -22.02
CA GLU A 77 13.76 -7.86 -23.44
C GLU A 77 14.46 -6.53 -23.75
N PHE A 78 14.25 -5.50 -22.91
CA PHE A 78 14.74 -4.14 -23.15
C PHE A 78 15.98 -3.86 -22.31
N THR A 79 17.11 -4.47 -22.63
CA THR A 79 18.36 -4.44 -21.83
C THR A 79 18.97 -3.04 -21.68
N ASP A 80 18.73 -2.13 -22.63
CA ASP A 80 19.23 -0.74 -22.61
C ASP A 80 18.37 0.18 -21.75
N THR A 81 17.11 -0.19 -21.47
CA THR A 81 16.21 0.57 -20.60
C THR A 81 16.44 0.19 -19.14
N LYS A 82 16.42 1.17 -18.24
CA LYS A 82 16.49 0.94 -16.79
C LYS A 82 15.09 0.81 -16.21
N PHE A 83 14.94 -0.10 -15.28
CA PHE A 83 13.68 -0.36 -14.61
C PHE A 83 13.82 -0.13 -13.11
N VAL A 84 12.81 0.49 -12.51
CA VAL A 84 12.69 0.68 -11.07
C VAL A 84 11.41 0.02 -10.61
N PHE A 85 11.53 -0.95 -9.71
CA PHE A 85 10.41 -1.69 -9.14
C PHE A 85 10.15 -1.22 -7.71
N ILE A 86 9.07 -0.47 -7.53
CA ILE A 86 8.65 0.01 -6.21
C ILE A 86 7.74 -1.04 -5.56
N ASP A 87 8.02 -1.36 -4.32
CA ASP A 87 7.34 -2.42 -3.54
C ASP A 87 7.53 -3.80 -4.17
N GLY A 88 8.77 -4.09 -4.52
CA GLY A 88 9.14 -5.35 -5.13
C GLY A 88 10.53 -5.82 -4.76
N SER A 89 10.86 -7.03 -5.15
CA SER A 89 12.15 -7.68 -4.89
C SER A 89 13.04 -7.67 -6.12
N PRO A 90 14.37 -7.65 -5.95
CA PRO A 90 15.31 -7.83 -7.05
C PRO A 90 15.04 -9.14 -7.81
N VAL A 91 15.33 -9.14 -9.10
CA VAL A 91 15.26 -10.34 -9.94
C VAL A 91 16.68 -10.73 -10.32
N ASP A 92 17.06 -11.95 -9.99
CA ASP A 92 18.40 -12.46 -10.26
C ASP A 92 18.72 -12.43 -11.76
N GLY A 93 19.94 -11.98 -12.07
CA GLY A 93 20.42 -11.89 -13.45
C GLY A 93 20.02 -10.64 -14.22
N LEU A 94 19.13 -9.78 -13.70
CA LEU A 94 18.75 -8.52 -14.31
C LEU A 94 19.58 -7.36 -13.75
N THR A 95 20.53 -6.86 -14.51
CA THR A 95 21.41 -5.75 -14.11
C THR A 95 20.84 -4.36 -14.43
N ASN A 96 19.75 -4.31 -15.19
CA ASN A 96 19.05 -3.09 -15.56
C ASN A 96 17.77 -2.84 -14.73
N LEU A 97 17.53 -3.66 -13.68
CA LEU A 97 16.41 -3.53 -12.77
C LEU A 97 16.90 -3.26 -11.35
N ALA A 98 16.42 -2.16 -10.75
CA ALA A 98 16.58 -1.85 -9.34
C ALA A 98 15.23 -2.01 -8.64
N ALA A 99 15.20 -2.76 -7.53
CA ALA A 99 14.01 -2.93 -6.72
C ALA A 99 14.12 -2.18 -5.40
N ILE A 100 13.00 -1.63 -4.94
CA ILE A 100 12.88 -0.90 -3.68
C ILE A 100 11.78 -1.58 -2.87
N SER A 101 12.14 -2.07 -1.70
CA SER A 101 11.21 -2.55 -0.67
C SER A 101 11.40 -1.75 0.62
N PHE A 102 10.40 -1.76 1.47
CA PHE A 102 10.38 -0.98 2.69
C PHE A 102 10.36 -1.90 3.91
N ARG A 103 10.59 -1.31 5.08
CA ARG A 103 10.48 -2.02 6.38
C ARG A 103 9.14 -1.71 7.01
N GLU A 104 8.10 -2.22 6.40
CA GLU A 104 6.72 -1.95 6.77
C GLU A 104 6.41 -2.39 8.21
N GLU A 105 7.08 -3.45 8.67
CA GLU A 105 6.99 -3.91 10.06
C GLU A 105 7.39 -2.84 11.08
N GLN A 106 8.33 -1.97 10.73
CA GLN A 106 8.75 -0.88 11.62
C GLN A 106 7.67 0.21 11.70
N CYS A 107 7.08 0.57 10.56
CA CYS A 107 5.98 1.55 10.54
C CYS A 107 4.75 1.00 11.27
N GLY A 108 4.41 -0.27 11.02
CA GLY A 108 3.35 -0.96 11.74
C GLY A 108 3.58 -0.97 13.25
N TYR A 109 4.79 -1.33 13.67
CA TYR A 109 5.18 -1.32 15.09
C TYR A 109 5.00 0.05 15.73
N LEU A 110 5.48 1.10 15.07
CA LEU A 110 5.33 2.47 15.58
C LEU A 110 3.86 2.88 15.69
N ALA A 111 3.03 2.50 14.72
CA ALA A 111 1.60 2.81 14.76
C ALA A 111 0.89 2.11 15.92
N GLY A 112 1.17 0.83 16.15
CA GLY A 112 0.60 0.07 17.26
C GLY A 112 1.08 0.57 18.62
N TYR A 113 2.38 0.83 18.74
CA TYR A 113 2.98 1.38 19.94
C TYR A 113 2.38 2.76 20.28
N ALA A 114 2.33 3.67 19.31
CA ALA A 114 1.77 5.00 19.50
C ALA A 114 0.28 4.96 19.89
N ALA A 115 -0.52 4.10 19.25
CA ALA A 115 -1.94 3.96 19.59
C ALA A 115 -2.15 3.63 21.08
N VAL A 116 -1.39 2.68 21.61
CA VAL A 116 -1.49 2.29 23.03
C VAL A 116 -0.90 3.38 23.95
N MET A 117 0.17 4.05 23.54
CA MET A 117 0.74 5.16 24.31
C MET A 117 -0.21 6.34 24.41
N GLU A 118 -1.00 6.63 23.38
CA GLU A 118 -2.10 7.63 23.41
C GLU A 118 -3.28 7.23 24.28
N GLY A 119 -3.35 5.97 24.73
CA GLY A 119 -4.36 5.47 25.66
C GLY A 119 -5.39 4.54 25.07
N TYR A 120 -5.34 4.25 23.78
CA TYR A 120 -6.24 3.26 23.17
C TYR A 120 -5.91 1.85 23.65
N THR A 121 -6.94 1.08 24.00
CA THR A 121 -6.81 -0.29 24.48
C THR A 121 -7.63 -1.30 23.67
N LYS A 122 -8.54 -0.81 22.83
CA LYS A 122 -9.33 -1.62 21.91
C LYS A 122 -9.05 -1.22 20.47
N LEU A 123 -8.15 -1.94 19.87
CA LEU A 123 -7.57 -1.63 18.58
C LEU A 123 -8.21 -2.45 17.46
N GLY A 124 -8.13 -1.95 16.24
CA GLY A 124 -8.49 -2.67 15.04
C GLY A 124 -7.40 -2.60 13.97
N PHE A 125 -7.34 -3.62 13.12
CA PHE A 125 -6.54 -3.65 11.91
C PHE A 125 -7.36 -4.18 10.74
N CYS A 126 -7.43 -3.43 9.65
CA CYS A 126 -8.01 -3.85 8.39
C CYS A 126 -6.94 -3.79 7.30
N GLY A 127 -6.59 -4.94 6.72
CA GLY A 127 -5.53 -5.05 5.73
C GLY A 127 -6.03 -5.33 4.32
N GLY A 128 -5.35 -4.75 3.34
CA GLY A 128 -5.54 -5.02 1.91
C GLY A 128 -4.88 -6.32 1.46
N GLY A 129 -5.23 -6.78 0.24
CA GLY A 129 -4.60 -7.94 -0.39
C GLY A 129 -4.96 -9.31 0.20
N GLY A 130 -6.01 -9.37 1.04
CA GLY A 130 -6.53 -10.66 1.54
C GLY A 130 -5.55 -11.50 2.36
N GLY A 131 -4.51 -10.90 2.95
CA GLY A 131 -3.47 -11.61 3.69
C GLY A 131 -2.39 -12.26 2.80
N THR A 132 -2.35 -11.93 1.51
CA THR A 132 -1.35 -12.44 0.55
C THR A 132 -0.36 -11.37 0.07
N ASN A 133 -0.58 -10.10 0.42
CA ASN A 133 0.35 -9.03 0.16
C ASN A 133 1.37 -8.93 1.30
N ASP A 134 2.64 -9.19 0.99
CA ASP A 134 3.72 -9.24 1.98
C ASP A 134 3.90 -7.92 2.74
N ALA A 135 3.78 -6.78 2.07
CA ALA A 135 3.91 -5.46 2.70
C ALA A 135 2.81 -5.23 3.74
N CYS A 136 1.53 -5.46 3.36
CA CYS A 136 0.41 -5.35 4.29
C CYS A 136 0.53 -6.33 5.46
N CYS A 137 1.03 -7.54 5.21
CA CYS A 137 1.29 -8.52 6.27
C CYS A 137 2.34 -8.02 7.25
N ARG A 138 3.45 -7.42 6.77
CA ARG A 138 4.48 -6.84 7.63
C ARG A 138 3.95 -5.67 8.45
N TYR A 139 3.15 -4.78 7.85
CA TYR A 139 2.46 -3.71 8.59
C TYR A 139 1.61 -4.25 9.73
N GLY A 140 0.73 -5.22 9.41
CA GLY A 140 -0.18 -5.81 10.40
C GLY A 140 0.56 -6.54 11.52
N TYR A 141 1.60 -7.29 11.19
CA TYR A 141 2.45 -7.97 12.16
C TYR A 141 3.15 -6.98 13.09
N GLY A 142 3.76 -5.93 12.50
CA GLY A 142 4.38 -4.86 13.28
C GLY A 142 3.38 -4.17 14.20
N TYR A 143 2.18 -3.87 13.71
CA TYR A 143 1.13 -3.20 14.49
C TYR A 143 0.76 -3.97 15.76
N VAL A 144 0.57 -5.29 15.65
CA VAL A 144 0.29 -6.14 16.81
C VAL A 144 1.44 -6.13 17.79
N GLN A 145 2.68 -6.29 17.32
CA GLN A 145 3.88 -6.30 18.19
C GLN A 145 4.11 -4.95 18.88
N GLY A 146 3.92 -3.85 18.18
CA GLY A 146 4.05 -2.52 18.76
C GLY A 146 3.01 -2.25 19.85
N ALA A 147 1.75 -2.64 19.60
CA ALA A 147 0.68 -2.55 20.59
C ALA A 147 0.99 -3.41 21.85
N GLU A 148 1.49 -4.63 21.65
CA GLU A 148 1.86 -5.55 22.71
C GLU A 148 3.02 -5.01 23.58
N ALA A 149 4.04 -4.43 22.95
CA ALA A 149 5.17 -3.82 23.64
C ALA A 149 4.74 -2.62 24.50
N ALA A 150 3.92 -1.72 23.96
CA ALA A 150 3.41 -0.57 24.71
C ALA A 150 2.43 -1.00 25.82
N ALA A 151 1.62 -2.02 25.59
CA ALA A 151 0.72 -2.58 26.60
C ALA A 151 1.50 -3.13 27.80
N ALA A 152 2.61 -3.85 27.53
CA ALA A 152 3.50 -4.34 28.59
C ALA A 152 4.15 -3.20 29.36
N GLU A 153 4.63 -2.15 28.67
CA GLU A 153 5.24 -0.98 29.31
C GLU A 153 4.27 -0.23 30.21
N LYS A 154 3.03 -0.02 29.74
CA LYS A 154 1.96 0.66 30.49
C LYS A 154 1.25 -0.23 31.51
N ASN A 155 1.54 -1.53 31.51
CA ASN A 155 0.85 -2.53 32.32
C ASN A 155 -0.69 -2.49 32.14
N VAL A 156 -1.11 -2.47 30.86
CA VAL A 156 -2.52 -2.49 30.44
C VAL A 156 -2.82 -3.70 29.57
N ASN A 157 -4.08 -4.12 29.50
CA ASN A 157 -4.49 -5.13 28.53
C ASN A 157 -5.00 -4.45 27.25
N VAL A 158 -4.63 -4.99 26.10
CA VAL A 158 -5.07 -4.52 24.77
C VAL A 158 -5.85 -5.62 24.09
N GLU A 159 -6.99 -5.27 23.52
CA GLU A 159 -7.80 -6.11 22.65
C GLU A 159 -7.57 -5.71 21.19
N MET A 160 -7.48 -6.70 20.28
CA MET A 160 -7.22 -6.46 18.87
C MET A 160 -8.26 -7.16 17.99
N ASN A 161 -9.04 -6.39 17.25
CA ASN A 161 -9.81 -6.87 16.11
C ASN A 161 -8.92 -6.84 14.86
N TYR A 162 -8.81 -7.97 14.14
CA TYR A 162 -7.88 -8.10 13.02
C TYR A 162 -8.52 -8.81 11.84
N THR A 163 -8.47 -8.20 10.64
CA THR A 163 -9.06 -8.81 9.45
C THR A 163 -8.38 -8.43 8.15
N TRP A 164 -8.45 -9.35 7.19
CA TRP A 164 -8.15 -9.14 5.77
C TRP A 164 -9.43 -9.10 4.92
N LYS A 165 -10.58 -9.37 5.55
CA LYS A 165 -11.86 -9.55 4.87
C LYS A 165 -12.34 -8.23 4.27
N TYR A 166 -12.84 -8.30 3.05
CA TYR A 166 -13.34 -7.17 2.26
C TYR A 166 -12.27 -6.14 1.85
N GLY A 167 -10.98 -6.46 2.08
CA GLY A 167 -9.84 -5.65 1.66
C GLY A 167 -9.06 -6.25 0.48
N GLU A 168 -9.49 -7.40 -0.05
CA GLU A 168 -8.73 -8.18 -1.03
C GLU A 168 -8.36 -7.38 -2.28
N SER A 169 -9.26 -6.51 -2.74
CA SER A 169 -9.09 -5.71 -3.96
C SER A 169 -8.41 -4.35 -3.75
N PHE A 170 -8.08 -3.98 -2.51
CA PHE A 170 -7.61 -2.63 -2.14
C PHE A 170 -8.61 -1.50 -2.43
N GLN A 171 -9.85 -1.84 -2.77
CA GLN A 171 -10.91 -0.89 -3.09
C GLN A 171 -11.87 -0.73 -1.91
N PRO A 172 -12.50 0.45 -1.77
CA PRO A 172 -13.52 0.64 -0.75
C PRO A 172 -14.74 -0.23 -1.04
N SER A 173 -15.40 -0.68 0.02
CA SER A 173 -16.64 -1.47 -0.08
C SER A 173 -17.60 -1.17 1.07
N ALA A 174 -18.90 -1.35 0.81
CA ALA A 174 -19.93 -1.20 1.82
C ALA A 174 -19.82 -2.28 2.92
N GLU A 175 -19.34 -3.46 2.56
CA GLU A 175 -19.13 -4.59 3.46
C GLU A 175 -18.01 -4.27 4.46
N LEU A 176 -16.89 -3.71 4.02
CA LEU A 176 -15.79 -3.28 4.89
C LEU A 176 -16.22 -2.14 5.80
N GLN A 177 -16.94 -1.14 5.26
CA GLN A 177 -17.49 -0.05 6.07
C GLN A 177 -18.44 -0.56 7.14
N THR A 178 -19.31 -1.51 6.81
CA THR A 178 -20.26 -2.14 7.75
C THR A 178 -19.52 -2.89 8.86
N LEU A 179 -18.49 -3.66 8.50
CA LEU A 179 -17.66 -4.40 9.45
C LEU A 179 -16.97 -3.43 10.42
N ALA A 180 -16.31 -2.41 9.92
CA ALA A 180 -15.62 -1.40 10.73
C ALA A 180 -16.59 -0.64 11.64
N SER A 181 -17.77 -0.24 11.13
CA SER A 181 -18.84 0.36 11.95
C SER A 181 -19.30 -0.57 13.06
N GLY A 182 -19.40 -1.87 12.79
CA GLY A 182 -19.72 -2.88 13.80
C GLY A 182 -18.67 -2.95 14.90
N TRP A 183 -17.39 -2.90 14.55
CA TRP A 183 -16.30 -2.88 15.52
C TRP A 183 -16.33 -1.63 16.41
N TYR A 184 -16.47 -0.44 15.81
CA TYR A 184 -16.59 0.81 16.58
C TYR A 184 -17.77 0.79 17.55
N LYS A 185 -18.95 0.34 17.09
CA LYS A 185 -20.14 0.19 17.95
C LYS A 185 -19.94 -0.79 19.11
N ASN A 186 -19.07 -1.78 18.93
CA ASN A 186 -18.70 -2.77 19.95
C ASN A 186 -17.48 -2.36 20.78
N GLY A 187 -17.05 -1.09 20.65
CA GLY A 187 -16.06 -0.47 21.52
C GLY A 187 -14.63 -0.45 20.97
N THR A 188 -14.36 -0.86 19.72
CA THR A 188 -13.08 -0.56 19.09
C THR A 188 -12.89 0.96 19.02
N GLU A 189 -11.73 1.45 19.45
CA GLU A 189 -11.48 2.88 19.62
C GLU A 189 -10.74 3.48 18.42
N VAL A 190 -9.84 2.70 17.83
CA VAL A 190 -9.04 3.09 16.66
C VAL A 190 -8.81 1.90 15.73
N ILE A 191 -8.92 2.11 14.43
CA ILE A 191 -8.63 1.09 13.41
C ILE A 191 -7.46 1.56 12.55
N PHE A 192 -6.40 0.74 12.43
CA PHE A 192 -5.35 0.94 11.44
C PHE A 192 -5.81 0.38 10.09
N SER A 193 -5.94 1.26 9.11
CA SER A 193 -6.34 0.93 7.75
C SER A 193 -5.11 0.82 6.86
N CYS A 194 -4.74 -0.40 6.49
CA CYS A 194 -3.54 -0.69 5.73
C CYS A 194 -3.87 -1.32 4.37
N GLY A 195 -4.01 -0.50 3.33
CA GLY A 195 -4.26 -1.04 1.98
C GLY A 195 -4.96 -0.10 1.01
N GLY A 196 -4.28 0.95 0.55
CA GLY A 196 -4.80 1.81 -0.52
C GLY A 196 -6.16 2.44 -0.18
N SER A 197 -7.09 2.33 -1.11
CA SER A 197 -8.40 3.01 -1.01
C SER A 197 -9.39 2.35 -0.04
N ILE A 198 -9.06 1.21 0.59
CA ILE A 198 -9.90 0.69 1.71
C ILE A 198 -10.00 1.70 2.85
N PHE A 199 -9.05 2.63 2.95
CA PHE A 199 -9.07 3.76 3.88
C PHE A 199 -10.37 4.54 3.85
N ASP A 200 -10.97 4.76 2.67
CA ASP A 200 -12.23 5.49 2.54
C ASP A 200 -13.39 4.79 3.27
N SER A 201 -13.46 3.45 3.23
CA SER A 201 -14.46 2.67 3.97
C SER A 201 -14.28 2.79 5.48
N ILE A 202 -13.03 2.71 5.96
CA ILE A 202 -12.72 2.80 7.40
C ILE A 202 -12.96 4.23 7.90
N THR A 203 -12.55 5.25 7.14
CA THR A 203 -12.77 6.66 7.50
C THR A 203 -14.26 6.99 7.55
N ALA A 204 -15.05 6.49 6.59
CA ALA A 204 -16.50 6.68 6.62
C ALA A 204 -17.13 6.03 7.86
N ALA A 205 -16.66 4.84 8.25
CA ALA A 205 -17.10 4.16 9.46
C ALA A 205 -16.68 4.92 10.73
N ALA A 206 -15.44 5.40 10.80
CA ALA A 206 -14.91 6.17 11.92
C ALA A 206 -15.69 7.47 12.12
N SER A 207 -15.90 8.23 11.04
CA SER A 207 -16.67 9.49 11.06
C SER A 207 -18.10 9.29 11.54
N ALA A 208 -18.75 8.18 11.14
CA ALA A 208 -20.12 7.87 11.57
C ALA A 208 -20.23 7.44 13.04
N ASN A 209 -19.12 7.10 13.70
CA ASN A 209 -19.08 6.62 15.08
C ASN A 209 -18.24 7.52 16.00
N ASP A 210 -17.79 8.70 15.54
CA ASP A 210 -16.92 9.62 16.27
C ASP A 210 -15.67 8.91 16.83
N ALA A 211 -15.01 8.12 15.99
CA ALA A 211 -13.91 7.25 16.35
C ALA A 211 -12.64 7.55 15.55
N ALA A 212 -11.50 7.05 16.02
CA ALA A 212 -10.21 7.30 15.41
C ALA A 212 -9.87 6.28 14.30
N VAL A 213 -9.08 6.74 13.32
CA VAL A 213 -8.48 5.89 12.29
C VAL A 213 -7.01 6.24 12.12
N ILE A 214 -6.19 5.22 11.89
CA ILE A 214 -4.79 5.39 11.51
C ILE A 214 -4.68 5.07 10.01
N GLY A 215 -4.24 6.05 9.23
CA GLY A 215 -3.84 5.84 7.84
C GLY A 215 -2.40 5.32 7.76
N PHE A 216 -2.01 4.80 6.59
CA PHE A 216 -0.66 4.27 6.42
C PHE A 216 0.12 5.01 5.32
N ASP A 217 -0.53 5.88 4.57
CA ASP A 217 0.05 6.50 3.39
C ASP A 217 -0.10 8.03 3.38
N VAL A 218 0.67 8.69 2.52
CA VAL A 218 0.60 10.14 2.33
C VAL A 218 -0.78 10.55 1.83
N GLY A 219 -1.29 11.69 2.32
CA GLY A 219 -2.59 12.21 1.91
C GLY A 219 -3.79 11.57 2.59
N GLN A 220 -3.57 10.73 3.60
CA GLN A 220 -4.60 10.10 4.42
C GLN A 220 -4.78 10.78 5.80
N SER A 221 -4.21 11.96 5.98
CA SER A 221 -4.34 12.78 7.21
C SER A 221 -5.49 13.79 7.11
#